data_70e48dd975d217048625783280f265ee
#
_entry.id   70e48dd975d217048625783280f265ee
#
_cell.length_a   1.000
_cell.length_b   1.000
_cell.length_c   1.000
_cell.angle_alpha   90.00
_cell.angle_beta   90.00
_cell.angle_gamma   90.00
#
_symmetry.space_group_name_H-M   'P 1'
#
loop_
_entity.id
_entity.type
_entity.pdbx_description
1 polymer ?
#
loop_
_entity_poly.entity_id
_entity_poly.type
_entity_poly.pdbx_seq_one_letter_code
_entity_poly.pdbx_strand_id
1 'polypeptide(L)'
;MSSHAIETSSCKPFTPLTFGILPFISAEQLVERFTPLAQYLNEYLQVPVRIETAPNFLEFAKRTRDQQRYDILFTAPHLFPQASKAGYRLIAGVNSPGMRAIIVAPKKSNIHTLEDLKGKRLASVQPMSLASLLIKKHLIDHGLTPDVDVSMVITPTHDASLLSSYHGVTDASSLMRPPYNAASQTLRDNMRIIAETETAPHMPISVSTRLSAECEAQITALLLTMDTNSKGKAVLKHNRFAGFKHTNEKDYQRVRDHLLD
;
A
#
# COMPACT_ATOMS: atom_id res chain seq x y z
N MET A 1 -48.83 -3.00 3.60
CA MET A 1 -47.90 -1.87 3.38
C MET A 1 -46.79 -2.03 4.42
N SER A 2 -45.67 -2.68 4.03
CA SER A 2 -44.53 -2.83 4.91
C SER A 2 -43.75 -1.52 4.91
N SER A 3 -43.82 -0.79 6.01
CA SER A 3 -42.97 0.35 6.30
C SER A 3 -41.51 -0.14 6.37
N HIS A 4 -40.73 0.08 5.31
CA HIS A 4 -39.28 0.01 5.40
C HIS A 4 -38.85 1.19 6.27
N ALA A 5 -38.62 0.92 7.55
CA ALA A 5 -37.90 1.84 8.41
C ALA A 5 -36.56 2.10 7.70
N ILE A 6 -36.30 3.33 7.31
CA ILE A 6 -34.98 3.77 6.85
C ILE A 6 -34.08 3.58 8.07
N GLU A 7 -33.33 2.47 8.11
CA GLU A 7 -32.32 2.28 9.15
C GLU A 7 -31.34 3.44 9.04
N THR A 8 -31.37 4.29 10.05
CA THR A 8 -30.46 5.44 10.13
C THR A 8 -29.05 4.90 10.27
N SER A 9 -28.16 5.31 9.38
CA SER A 9 -26.76 4.87 9.41
C SER A 9 -26.14 5.05 10.78
N SER A 10 -25.53 3.99 11.30
CA SER A 10 -24.81 3.98 12.58
C SER A 10 -23.59 4.91 12.59
N CYS A 11 -23.16 5.38 11.40
CA CYS A 11 -22.03 6.31 11.24
C CYS A 11 -22.45 7.80 11.32
N LYS A 12 -23.75 8.13 11.33
CA LYS A 12 -24.22 9.53 11.38
C LYS A 12 -23.62 10.39 12.51
N PRO A 13 -23.41 9.88 13.72
CA PRO A 13 -22.80 10.68 14.80
C PRO A 13 -21.37 11.14 14.50
N PHE A 14 -20.69 10.50 13.55
CA PHE A 14 -19.28 10.74 13.21
C PHE A 14 -19.08 11.51 11.90
N THR A 15 -20.11 12.17 11.40
CA THR A 15 -20.10 12.86 10.11
C THR A 15 -19.38 14.22 10.16
N PRO A 16 -18.56 14.58 9.16
CA PRO A 16 -18.10 13.74 8.04
C PRO A 16 -17.02 12.76 8.46
N LEU A 17 -17.01 11.56 7.86
CA LEU A 17 -15.92 10.61 8.04
C LEU A 17 -14.70 11.01 7.22
N THR A 18 -13.52 10.90 7.81
CA THR A 18 -12.24 11.16 7.16
C THR A 18 -11.58 9.87 6.74
N PHE A 19 -11.40 9.68 5.43
CA PHE A 19 -10.70 8.53 4.85
C PHE A 19 -9.24 8.87 4.59
N GLY A 20 -8.35 8.50 5.51
CA GLY A 20 -6.92 8.68 5.43
C GLY A 20 -6.27 7.65 4.50
N ILE A 21 -5.55 8.11 3.49
CA ILE A 21 -4.88 7.25 2.51
C ILE A 21 -3.39 7.60 2.47
N LEU A 22 -2.55 6.58 2.69
CA LEU A 22 -1.09 6.70 2.63
C LEU A 22 -0.65 7.29 1.29
N PRO A 23 0.28 8.26 1.25
CA PRO A 23 0.73 8.92 0.01
C PRO A 23 1.75 8.07 -0.78
N PHE A 24 1.34 6.91 -1.32
CA PHE A 24 2.21 6.01 -2.10
C PHE A 24 2.26 6.33 -3.60
N ILE A 25 1.44 7.26 -4.05
CA ILE A 25 1.40 7.88 -5.39
C ILE A 25 1.20 9.39 -5.22
N SER A 26 1.22 10.17 -6.30
CA SER A 26 0.96 11.60 -6.20
C SER A 26 -0.44 11.89 -5.64
N ALA A 27 -0.62 13.03 -4.99
CA ALA A 27 -1.91 13.41 -4.39
C ALA A 27 -3.05 13.42 -5.43
N GLU A 28 -2.80 13.92 -6.63
CA GLU A 28 -3.75 13.94 -7.74
C GLU A 28 -4.19 12.53 -8.14
N GLN A 29 -3.22 11.63 -8.40
CA GLN A 29 -3.49 10.24 -8.74
C GLN A 29 -4.20 9.49 -7.60
N LEU A 30 -3.89 9.83 -6.34
CA LEU A 30 -4.52 9.25 -5.17
C LEU A 30 -5.99 9.63 -5.09
N VAL A 31 -6.30 10.93 -5.26
CA VAL A 31 -7.68 11.43 -5.28
C VAL A 31 -8.45 10.78 -6.44
N GLU A 32 -7.92 10.81 -7.66
CA GLU A 32 -8.55 10.17 -8.83
C GLU A 32 -8.87 8.70 -8.54
N ARG A 33 -7.89 7.97 -8.02
CA ARG A 33 -8.01 6.53 -7.79
C ARG A 33 -8.99 6.17 -6.69
N PHE A 34 -9.04 6.92 -5.58
CA PHE A 34 -9.82 6.56 -4.40
C PHE A 34 -11.16 7.29 -4.27
N THR A 35 -11.42 8.32 -5.08
CA THR A 35 -12.72 9.01 -5.09
C THR A 35 -13.89 8.04 -5.31
N PRO A 36 -13.87 7.07 -6.25
CA PRO A 36 -14.97 6.13 -6.40
C PRO A 36 -15.23 5.27 -5.16
N LEU A 37 -14.17 4.89 -4.41
CA LEU A 37 -14.33 4.15 -3.16
C LEU A 37 -14.93 5.03 -2.05
N ALA A 38 -14.47 6.27 -1.92
CA ALA A 38 -15.05 7.21 -0.97
C ALA A 38 -16.53 7.52 -1.28
N GLN A 39 -16.88 7.67 -2.55
CA GLN A 39 -18.26 7.86 -3.01
C GLN A 39 -19.14 6.62 -2.75
N TYR A 40 -18.60 5.42 -2.96
CA TYR A 40 -19.28 4.18 -2.62
C TYR A 40 -19.60 4.12 -1.12
N LEU A 41 -18.61 4.37 -0.26
CA LEU A 41 -18.82 4.43 1.19
C LEU A 41 -19.83 5.53 1.56
N ASN A 42 -19.70 6.74 1.01
CA ASN A 42 -20.64 7.84 1.25
C ASN A 42 -22.09 7.44 0.96
N GLU A 43 -22.34 6.82 -0.20
CA GLU A 43 -23.69 6.44 -0.61
C GLU A 43 -24.30 5.38 0.30
N TYR A 44 -23.54 4.32 0.62
CA TYR A 44 -24.08 3.22 1.43
C TYR A 44 -24.11 3.53 2.93
N LEU A 45 -23.19 4.36 3.42
CA LEU A 45 -23.20 4.81 4.82
C LEU A 45 -24.14 6.01 5.05
N GLN A 46 -24.61 6.67 4.00
CA GLN A 46 -25.45 7.87 4.09
C GLN A 46 -24.80 9.00 4.92
N VAL A 47 -23.46 9.08 4.87
CA VAL A 47 -22.66 10.14 5.53
C VAL A 47 -21.53 10.58 4.58
N PRO A 48 -21.15 11.87 4.54
CA PRO A 48 -20.03 12.33 3.76
C PRO A 48 -18.72 11.63 4.17
N VAL A 49 -18.02 11.09 3.18
CA VAL A 49 -16.68 10.48 3.34
C VAL A 49 -15.67 11.33 2.56
N ARG A 50 -14.72 11.94 3.27
CA ARG A 50 -13.71 12.84 2.70
C ARG A 50 -12.35 12.16 2.67
N ILE A 51 -11.71 12.17 1.50
CA ILE A 51 -10.34 11.69 1.35
C ILE A 51 -9.39 12.71 1.97
N GLU A 52 -8.47 12.21 2.78
CA GLU A 52 -7.31 12.96 3.25
C GLU A 52 -6.03 12.16 3.01
N THR A 53 -4.94 12.86 2.76
CA THR A 53 -3.60 12.30 2.67
C THR A 53 -2.61 13.22 3.38
N ALA A 54 -1.31 12.93 3.27
CA ALA A 54 -0.24 13.75 3.83
C ALA A 54 0.83 14.00 2.78
N PRO A 55 1.71 15.00 2.96
CA PRO A 55 2.79 15.29 2.02
C PRO A 55 3.78 14.14 1.83
N ASN A 56 3.96 13.29 2.83
CA ASN A 56 4.87 12.15 2.82
C ASN A 56 4.49 11.09 3.86
N PHE A 57 5.19 9.95 3.83
CA PHE A 57 4.95 8.81 4.74
C PHE A 57 5.14 9.18 6.22
N LEU A 58 6.16 9.98 6.54
CA LEU A 58 6.46 10.37 7.91
C LEU A 58 5.33 11.22 8.51
N GLU A 59 4.88 12.22 7.76
CA GLU A 59 3.78 13.09 8.19
C GLU A 59 2.46 12.31 8.28
N PHE A 60 2.21 11.37 7.37
CA PHE A 60 1.05 10.49 7.45
C PHE A 60 1.06 9.63 8.72
N ALA A 61 2.20 9.00 9.01
CA ALA A 61 2.39 8.19 10.22
C ALA A 61 2.21 9.04 11.50
N LYS A 62 2.74 10.27 11.51
CA LYS A 62 2.57 11.21 12.63
C LYS A 62 1.10 11.59 12.84
N ARG A 63 0.36 11.95 11.78
CA ARG A 63 -1.08 12.26 11.86
C ARG A 63 -1.90 11.06 12.33
N THR A 64 -1.52 9.85 11.92
CA THR A 64 -2.17 8.63 12.38
C THR A 64 -1.91 8.38 13.87
N ARG A 65 -0.65 8.45 14.30
CA ARG A 65 -0.23 8.08 15.67
C ARG A 65 -0.59 9.15 16.70
N ASP A 66 -0.24 10.41 16.41
CA ASP A 66 -0.28 11.48 17.42
C ASP A 66 -1.59 12.24 17.42
N GLN A 67 -2.29 12.32 16.30
CA GLN A 67 -3.51 13.11 16.14
C GLN A 67 -4.77 12.26 15.98
N GLN A 68 -4.64 10.95 15.71
CA GLN A 68 -5.76 10.06 15.34
C GLN A 68 -6.71 10.72 14.33
N ARG A 69 -6.10 11.37 13.32
CA ARG A 69 -6.78 12.30 12.42
C ARG A 69 -7.84 11.63 11.55
N TYR A 70 -7.66 10.35 11.25
CA TYR A 70 -8.49 9.64 10.28
C TYR A 70 -9.51 8.75 10.98
N ASP A 71 -10.72 8.63 10.42
CA ASP A 71 -11.76 7.72 10.90
C ASP A 71 -11.61 6.35 10.24
N ILE A 72 -11.35 6.34 8.93
CA ILE A 72 -11.01 5.17 8.13
C ILE A 72 -9.57 5.35 7.66
N LEU A 73 -8.73 4.33 7.78
CA LEU A 73 -7.31 4.40 7.48
C LEU A 73 -6.90 3.30 6.50
N PHE A 74 -6.35 3.69 5.34
CA PHE A 74 -5.70 2.81 4.37
C PHE A 74 -4.19 3.05 4.42
N THR A 75 -3.44 2.11 5.00
CA THR A 75 -2.01 2.30 5.30
C THR A 75 -1.14 1.15 4.79
N ALA A 76 0.18 1.29 4.91
CA ALA A 76 1.09 0.23 4.55
C ALA A 76 1.13 -0.88 5.63
N PRO A 77 1.38 -2.14 5.25
CA PRO A 77 1.41 -3.28 6.17
C PRO A 77 2.29 -3.07 7.40
N HIS A 78 3.52 -2.61 7.20
CA HIS A 78 4.50 -2.39 8.28
C HIS A 78 4.17 -1.18 9.18
N LEU A 79 3.30 -0.26 8.73
CA LEU A 79 2.85 0.90 9.52
C LEU A 79 1.60 0.59 10.36
N PHE A 80 0.82 -0.43 9.97
CA PHE A 80 -0.41 -0.78 10.68
C PHE A 80 -0.19 -1.13 12.17
N PRO A 81 0.86 -1.86 12.60
CA PRO A 81 1.07 -2.14 14.02
C PRO A 81 1.23 -0.88 14.89
N GLN A 82 1.77 0.21 14.33
CA GLN A 82 1.80 1.50 15.03
C GLN A 82 0.42 2.17 15.06
N ALA A 83 -0.34 2.07 13.98
CA ALA A 83 -1.70 2.56 13.92
C ALA A 83 -2.60 1.81 14.93
N SER A 84 -2.47 0.48 15.03
CA SER A 84 -3.20 -0.33 16.02
C SER A 84 -2.93 0.15 17.45
N LYS A 85 -1.66 0.39 17.81
CA LYS A 85 -1.28 0.95 19.12
C LYS A 85 -1.83 2.36 19.34
N ALA A 86 -2.10 3.11 18.28
CA ALA A 86 -2.67 4.45 18.31
C ALA A 86 -4.22 4.46 18.28
N GLY A 87 -4.87 3.30 18.45
CA GLY A 87 -6.32 3.20 18.51
C GLY A 87 -7.01 3.02 17.17
N TYR A 88 -6.39 2.25 16.25
CA TYR A 88 -7.04 1.80 15.02
C TYR A 88 -7.28 0.29 15.04
N ARG A 89 -8.51 -0.14 14.79
CA ARG A 89 -8.90 -1.55 14.69
C ARG A 89 -8.86 -2.01 13.23
N LEU A 90 -8.23 -3.15 12.98
CA LEU A 90 -8.19 -3.79 11.67
C LEU A 90 -9.57 -4.32 11.30
N ILE A 91 -10.09 -3.93 10.12
CA ILE A 91 -11.39 -4.40 9.65
C ILE A 91 -11.31 -5.23 8.36
N ALA A 92 -10.33 -4.94 7.51
CA ALA A 92 -10.12 -5.68 6.26
C ALA A 92 -8.71 -5.51 5.73
N GLY A 93 -8.30 -6.35 4.79
CA GLY A 93 -7.14 -6.17 3.94
C GLY A 93 -7.51 -6.32 2.47
N VAL A 94 -6.76 -5.71 1.57
CA VAL A 94 -6.96 -5.91 0.14
C VAL A 94 -6.78 -7.40 -0.20
N ASN A 95 -7.77 -7.99 -0.88
CA ASN A 95 -7.70 -9.38 -1.32
C ASN A 95 -6.68 -9.51 -2.46
N SER A 96 -5.56 -10.14 -2.16
CA SER A 96 -4.48 -10.42 -3.12
C SER A 96 -3.62 -11.57 -2.62
N PRO A 97 -2.76 -12.14 -3.49
CA PRO A 97 -1.74 -13.11 -3.08
C PRO A 97 -0.65 -12.53 -2.16
N GLY A 98 -0.68 -11.21 -1.94
CA GLY A 98 0.31 -10.47 -1.19
C GLY A 98 1.14 -9.53 -2.08
N MET A 99 2.06 -8.81 -1.47
CA MET A 99 2.93 -7.84 -2.13
C MET A 99 4.38 -8.31 -2.08
N ARG A 100 5.09 -8.20 -3.21
CA ARG A 100 6.51 -8.49 -3.33
C ARG A 100 7.22 -7.34 -4.00
N ALA A 101 8.44 -7.08 -3.57
CA ALA A 101 9.37 -6.25 -4.30
C ALA A 101 10.28 -7.12 -5.19
N ILE A 102 10.78 -6.52 -6.25
CA ILE A 102 11.72 -7.16 -7.19
C ILE A 102 12.93 -6.27 -7.39
N ILE A 103 14.04 -6.90 -7.75
CA ILE A 103 15.20 -6.22 -8.30
C ILE A 103 15.31 -6.60 -9.78
N VAL A 104 15.46 -5.59 -10.60
CA VAL A 104 15.60 -5.76 -12.05
C VAL A 104 16.90 -5.12 -12.57
N ALA A 105 17.49 -5.71 -13.57
CA ALA A 105 18.67 -5.18 -14.25
C ALA A 105 18.45 -5.16 -15.77
N PRO A 106 19.11 -4.25 -16.52
CA PRO A 106 19.06 -4.28 -17.98
C PRO A 106 19.58 -5.61 -18.53
N LYS A 107 18.90 -6.21 -19.50
CA LYS A 107 19.33 -7.47 -20.15
C LYS A 107 20.71 -7.36 -20.79
N LYS A 108 21.10 -6.15 -21.22
CA LYS A 108 22.42 -5.86 -21.79
C LYS A 108 23.54 -5.74 -20.75
N SER A 109 23.22 -5.72 -19.45
CA SER A 109 24.21 -5.65 -18.37
C SER A 109 24.75 -7.04 -18.00
N ASN A 110 25.86 -7.07 -17.27
CA ASN A 110 26.44 -8.29 -16.71
C ASN A 110 25.88 -8.63 -15.31
N ILE A 111 24.74 -8.03 -14.92
CA ILE A 111 24.10 -8.26 -13.63
C ILE A 111 23.02 -9.33 -13.81
N HIS A 112 23.26 -10.53 -13.29
CA HIS A 112 22.41 -11.71 -13.43
C HIS A 112 21.87 -12.21 -12.09
N THR A 113 22.61 -11.97 -10.99
CA THR A 113 22.33 -12.44 -9.65
C THR A 113 22.40 -11.29 -8.64
N LEU A 114 22.07 -11.54 -7.37
CA LEU A 114 22.21 -10.56 -6.29
C LEU A 114 23.67 -10.21 -6.03
N GLU A 115 24.57 -11.19 -6.11
CA GLU A 115 25.99 -11.02 -5.85
C GLU A 115 26.63 -10.03 -6.83
N ASP A 116 26.13 -9.97 -8.08
CA ASP A 116 26.60 -9.02 -9.10
C ASP A 116 26.28 -7.55 -8.76
N LEU A 117 25.44 -7.31 -7.72
CA LEU A 117 25.13 -5.96 -7.23
C LEU A 117 26.26 -5.38 -6.37
N LYS A 118 27.24 -6.16 -5.96
CA LYS A 118 28.36 -5.65 -5.14
C LYS A 118 29.12 -4.55 -5.88
N GLY A 119 29.23 -3.38 -5.24
CA GLY A 119 29.84 -2.18 -5.83
C GLY A 119 28.94 -1.47 -6.87
N LYS A 120 27.68 -1.85 -7.03
CA LYS A 120 26.72 -1.26 -7.98
C LYS A 120 25.77 -0.28 -7.33
N ARG A 121 25.15 0.56 -8.18
CA ARG A 121 24.11 1.51 -7.80
C ARG A 121 22.75 0.87 -8.04
N LEU A 122 21.95 0.74 -6.98
CA LEU A 122 20.59 0.22 -7.02
C LEU A 122 19.59 1.36 -6.81
N ALA A 123 18.81 1.69 -7.84
CA ALA A 123 17.70 2.60 -7.68
C ALA A 123 16.64 2.01 -6.75
N SER A 124 16.15 2.80 -5.80
CA SER A 124 15.11 2.41 -4.85
C SER A 124 14.15 3.58 -4.63
N VAL A 125 12.95 3.30 -4.16
CA VAL A 125 11.99 4.33 -3.77
C VAL A 125 12.29 4.83 -2.35
N GLN A 126 11.41 5.68 -1.81
CA GLN A 126 11.60 6.26 -0.48
C GLN A 126 11.94 5.21 0.59
N PRO A 127 12.91 5.48 1.50
CA PRO A 127 13.40 4.50 2.48
C PRO A 127 12.34 3.88 3.37
N MET A 128 11.28 4.63 3.72
CA MET A 128 10.16 4.17 4.53
C MET A 128 9.09 3.40 3.74
N SER A 129 9.27 3.19 2.44
CA SER A 129 8.32 2.41 1.65
C SER A 129 8.50 0.91 1.92
N LEU A 130 7.40 0.16 1.83
CA LEU A 130 7.46 -1.29 1.95
C LEU A 130 8.45 -1.92 0.95
N ALA A 131 8.51 -1.41 -0.29
CA ALA A 131 9.45 -1.88 -1.30
C ALA A 131 10.90 -1.76 -0.83
N SER A 132 11.29 -0.58 -0.35
CA SER A 132 12.67 -0.35 0.11
C SER A 132 13.03 -1.20 1.33
N LEU A 133 12.10 -1.36 2.27
CA LEU A 133 12.32 -2.19 3.45
C LEU A 133 12.49 -3.66 3.08
N LEU A 134 11.59 -4.20 2.23
CA LEU A 134 11.69 -5.58 1.73
C LEU A 134 13.02 -5.81 0.99
N ILE A 135 13.42 -4.88 0.14
CA ILE A 135 14.68 -4.99 -0.64
C ILE A 135 15.89 -4.92 0.29
N LYS A 136 15.93 -3.98 1.24
CA LYS A 136 17.04 -3.88 2.20
C LYS A 136 17.20 -5.16 2.98
N LYS A 137 16.10 -5.68 3.53
CA LYS A 137 16.11 -6.97 4.26
C LYS A 137 16.58 -8.11 3.36
N HIS A 138 16.07 -8.20 2.15
CA HIS A 138 16.45 -9.24 1.19
C HIS A 138 17.95 -9.19 0.85
N LEU A 139 18.53 -7.99 0.66
CA LEU A 139 19.97 -7.82 0.46
C LEU A 139 20.77 -8.33 1.68
N ILE A 140 20.38 -7.91 2.89
CA ILE A 140 21.03 -8.32 4.15
C ILE A 140 20.99 -9.84 4.31
N ASP A 141 19.85 -10.48 4.09
CA ASP A 141 19.68 -11.93 4.21
C ASP A 141 20.56 -12.72 3.24
N HIS A 142 21.01 -12.07 2.14
CA HIS A 142 21.92 -12.63 1.15
C HIS A 142 23.35 -12.09 1.26
N GLY A 143 23.70 -11.51 2.41
CA GLY A 143 25.08 -11.09 2.70
C GLY A 143 25.53 -9.80 2.01
N LEU A 144 24.60 -8.97 1.54
CA LEU A 144 24.86 -7.66 0.95
C LEU A 144 24.37 -6.54 1.86
N THR A 145 25.26 -5.70 2.33
CA THR A 145 24.90 -4.58 3.21
C THR A 145 24.52 -3.34 2.37
N PRO A 146 23.26 -2.86 2.45
CA PRO A 146 22.85 -1.62 1.80
C PRO A 146 23.73 -0.43 2.22
N ASP A 147 24.06 0.43 1.26
CA ASP A 147 24.93 1.61 1.39
C ASP A 147 26.41 1.31 1.75
N VAL A 148 26.78 0.02 1.86
CA VAL A 148 28.17 -0.46 2.00
C VAL A 148 28.57 -1.28 0.78
N ASP A 149 27.88 -2.41 0.53
CA ASP A 149 28.14 -3.27 -0.62
C ASP A 149 27.37 -2.82 -1.87
N VAL A 150 26.18 -2.23 -1.69
CA VAL A 150 25.28 -1.76 -2.75
C VAL A 150 24.87 -0.32 -2.48
N SER A 151 25.25 0.60 -3.36
CA SER A 151 24.89 2.02 -3.23
C SER A 151 23.40 2.25 -3.53
N MET A 152 22.61 2.68 -2.53
CA MET A 152 21.18 2.91 -2.69
C MET A 152 20.91 4.31 -3.24
N VAL A 153 20.29 4.41 -4.43
CA VAL A 153 19.93 5.67 -5.09
C VAL A 153 18.43 5.89 -4.97
N ILE A 154 18.01 6.91 -4.21
CA ILE A 154 16.60 7.18 -3.95
C ILE A 154 15.96 7.84 -5.17
N THR A 155 14.82 7.31 -5.59
CA THR A 155 13.97 7.83 -6.67
C THR A 155 12.57 8.16 -6.16
N PRO A 156 11.86 9.11 -6.79
CA PRO A 156 10.56 9.57 -6.28
C PRO A 156 9.44 8.54 -6.44
N THR A 157 9.51 7.67 -7.45
CA THR A 157 8.45 6.71 -7.79
C THR A 157 9.02 5.37 -8.26
N HIS A 158 8.18 4.34 -8.29
CA HIS A 158 8.54 3.03 -8.86
C HIS A 158 8.93 3.12 -10.35
N ASP A 159 8.22 3.96 -11.11
CA ASP A 159 8.51 4.16 -12.53
C ASP A 159 9.86 4.87 -12.70
N ALA A 160 10.15 5.90 -11.89
CA ALA A 160 11.45 6.56 -11.90
C ALA A 160 12.59 5.61 -11.52
N SER A 161 12.35 4.69 -10.56
CA SER A 161 13.30 3.64 -10.22
C SER A 161 13.59 2.75 -11.44
N LEU A 162 12.56 2.21 -12.08
CA LEU A 162 12.69 1.34 -13.24
C LEU A 162 13.42 2.03 -14.40
N LEU A 163 13.03 3.27 -14.70
CA LEU A 163 13.66 4.07 -15.77
C LEU A 163 15.11 4.43 -15.48
N SER A 164 15.49 4.57 -14.20
CA SER A 164 16.87 4.88 -13.81
C SER A 164 17.86 3.85 -14.33
N SER A 165 17.61 2.56 -14.13
CA SER A 165 18.51 1.52 -14.66
C SER A 165 18.31 1.27 -16.15
N TYR A 166 17.10 1.44 -16.67
CA TYR A 166 16.86 1.33 -18.12
C TYR A 166 17.70 2.33 -18.91
N HIS A 167 17.83 3.56 -18.42
CA HIS A 167 18.65 4.61 -19.05
C HIS A 167 20.11 4.63 -18.57
N GLY A 168 20.53 3.72 -17.70
CA GLY A 168 21.90 3.61 -17.22
C GLY A 168 22.34 4.64 -16.18
N VAL A 169 21.37 5.36 -15.57
CA VAL A 169 21.64 6.26 -14.44
C VAL A 169 22.05 5.45 -13.21
N THR A 170 21.42 4.30 -12.99
CA THR A 170 21.82 3.28 -12.02
C THR A 170 22.07 1.95 -12.74
N ASP A 171 22.67 1.00 -12.03
CA ASP A 171 23.07 -0.28 -12.62
C ASP A 171 21.92 -1.30 -12.54
N ALA A 172 21.08 -1.19 -11.52
CA ALA A 172 19.85 -1.97 -11.30
C ALA A 172 18.77 -1.10 -10.67
N SER A 173 17.54 -1.62 -10.60
CA SER A 173 16.38 -0.95 -9.99
C SER A 173 15.61 -1.89 -9.10
N SER A 174 15.07 -1.35 -8.00
CA SER A 174 14.15 -2.05 -7.12
C SER A 174 12.78 -1.37 -7.07
N LEU A 175 11.71 -2.16 -7.13
CA LEU A 175 10.34 -1.66 -7.15
C LEU A 175 9.36 -2.76 -6.74
N MET A 176 8.11 -2.37 -6.43
CA MET A 176 7.05 -3.37 -6.25
C MET A 176 6.71 -4.06 -7.57
N ARG A 177 6.32 -5.34 -7.52
CA ARG A 177 5.95 -6.14 -8.70
C ARG A 177 4.79 -5.56 -9.53
N PRO A 178 3.69 -5.04 -8.94
CA PRO A 178 2.60 -4.49 -9.73
C PRO A 178 2.97 -3.31 -10.64
N PRO A 179 3.73 -2.28 -10.20
CA PRO A 179 4.26 -1.25 -11.10
C PRO A 179 5.10 -1.81 -12.26
N TYR A 180 5.97 -2.77 -11.99
CA TYR A 180 6.73 -3.43 -13.06
C TYR A 180 5.82 -4.11 -14.10
N ASN A 181 4.81 -4.84 -13.63
CA ASN A 181 3.86 -5.51 -14.53
C ASN A 181 3.03 -4.51 -15.36
N ALA A 182 2.80 -3.29 -14.84
CA ALA A 182 2.09 -2.22 -15.53
C ALA A 182 2.96 -1.42 -16.50
N ALA A 183 4.30 -1.58 -16.46
CA ALA A 183 5.22 -0.91 -17.37
C ALA A 183 5.02 -1.40 -18.81
N SER A 184 5.47 -0.59 -19.80
CA SER A 184 5.34 -0.95 -21.21
C SER A 184 6.06 -2.28 -21.53
N GLN A 185 5.54 -3.00 -22.52
CA GLN A 185 6.14 -4.26 -22.96
C GLN A 185 7.61 -4.06 -23.36
N THR A 186 7.91 -3.01 -24.13
CA THR A 186 9.27 -2.67 -24.54
C THR A 186 10.23 -2.53 -23.35
N LEU A 187 9.75 -1.87 -22.27
CA LEU A 187 10.56 -1.67 -21.07
C LEU A 187 10.83 -3.02 -20.38
N ARG A 188 9.79 -3.83 -20.18
CA ARG A 188 9.93 -5.17 -19.57
C ARG A 188 10.81 -6.11 -20.39
N ASP A 189 10.71 -6.07 -21.73
CA ASP A 189 11.50 -6.92 -22.62
C ASP A 189 13.00 -6.61 -22.57
N ASN A 190 13.37 -5.41 -22.17
CA ASN A 190 14.76 -5.00 -22.01
C ASN A 190 15.31 -5.18 -20.59
N MET A 191 14.47 -5.60 -19.64
CA MET A 191 14.87 -5.82 -18.26
C MET A 191 14.76 -7.30 -17.88
N ARG A 192 15.61 -7.76 -16.98
CA ARG A 192 15.50 -9.07 -16.33
C ARG A 192 15.23 -8.90 -14.85
N ILE A 193 14.39 -9.74 -14.28
CA ILE A 193 14.24 -9.85 -12.82
C ILE A 193 15.39 -10.72 -12.33
N ILE A 194 16.19 -10.21 -11.40
CA ILE A 194 17.32 -10.93 -10.81
C ILE A 194 17.01 -11.41 -9.39
N ALA A 195 16.04 -10.81 -8.72
CA ALA A 195 15.58 -11.23 -7.40
C ALA A 195 14.14 -10.84 -7.15
N GLU A 196 13.49 -11.59 -6.27
CA GLU A 196 12.15 -11.33 -5.75
C GLU A 196 12.14 -11.58 -4.24
N THR A 197 11.57 -10.65 -3.48
CA THR A 197 11.51 -10.74 -2.02
C THR A 197 10.44 -11.72 -1.54
N GLU A 198 10.45 -12.04 -0.26
CA GLU A 198 9.33 -12.69 0.40
C GLU A 198 8.03 -11.88 0.24
N THR A 199 6.92 -12.57 0.45
CA THR A 199 5.58 -11.98 0.31
C THR A 199 5.17 -11.29 1.61
N ALA A 200 4.83 -10.01 1.53
CA ALA A 200 4.12 -9.29 2.59
C ALA A 200 2.60 -9.29 2.34
N PRO A 201 1.76 -9.25 3.37
CA PRO A 201 0.32 -9.03 3.20
C PRO A 201 0.06 -7.70 2.48
N HIS A 202 -1.08 -7.60 1.80
CA HIS A 202 -1.45 -6.34 1.13
C HIS A 202 -1.93 -5.30 2.15
N MET A 203 -2.11 -4.07 1.71
CA MET A 203 -2.49 -2.92 2.53
C MET A 203 -3.77 -3.20 3.33
N PRO A 204 -3.76 -2.93 4.65
CA PRO A 204 -4.94 -3.05 5.51
C PRO A 204 -5.84 -1.82 5.40
N ILE A 205 -7.13 -2.04 5.70
CA ILE A 205 -8.06 -0.99 6.12
C ILE A 205 -8.34 -1.17 7.60
N SER A 206 -8.26 -0.09 8.33
CA SER A 206 -8.59 -0.03 9.75
C SER A 206 -9.47 1.18 10.04
N VAL A 207 -10.13 1.17 11.18
CA VAL A 207 -10.99 2.27 11.62
C VAL A 207 -10.57 2.74 13.00
N SER A 208 -10.76 4.03 13.26
CA SER A 208 -10.52 4.62 14.58
C SER A 208 -11.44 4.01 15.63
N THR A 209 -10.88 3.74 16.83
CA THR A 209 -11.66 3.30 18.00
C THR A 209 -12.67 4.33 18.48
N ARG A 210 -12.66 5.56 17.93
CA ARG A 210 -13.70 6.58 18.17
C ARG A 210 -15.04 6.20 17.54
N LEU A 211 -15.03 5.38 16.47
CA LEU A 211 -16.27 4.91 15.83
C LEU A 211 -16.96 3.87 16.72
N SER A 212 -18.29 3.88 16.71
CA SER A 212 -19.07 2.85 17.41
C SER A 212 -18.88 1.48 16.74
N ALA A 213 -19.12 0.42 17.50
CA ALA A 213 -19.04 -0.95 16.99
C ALA A 213 -19.98 -1.19 15.80
N GLU A 214 -21.15 -0.56 15.82
CA GLU A 214 -22.15 -0.65 14.74
C GLU A 214 -21.68 0.06 13.47
N CYS A 215 -21.06 1.24 13.57
CA CYS A 215 -20.48 1.94 12.43
C CYS A 215 -19.31 1.15 11.84
N GLU A 216 -18.42 0.62 12.69
CA GLU A 216 -17.34 -0.27 12.26
C GLU A 216 -17.86 -1.50 11.52
N ALA A 217 -18.87 -2.18 12.07
CA ALA A 217 -19.49 -3.36 11.46
C ALA A 217 -20.10 -3.02 10.09
N GLN A 218 -20.75 -1.87 9.98
CA GLN A 218 -21.35 -1.40 8.72
C GLN A 218 -20.28 -1.13 7.66
N ILE A 219 -19.17 -0.44 7.99
CA ILE A 219 -18.05 -0.21 7.08
C ILE A 219 -17.42 -1.55 6.66
N THR A 220 -17.19 -2.44 7.62
CA THR A 220 -16.61 -3.76 7.38
C THR A 220 -17.44 -4.57 6.40
N ALA A 221 -18.76 -4.67 6.65
CA ALA A 221 -19.67 -5.41 5.78
C ALA A 221 -19.68 -4.86 4.35
N LEU A 222 -19.68 -3.53 4.19
CA LEU A 222 -19.65 -2.89 2.88
C LEU A 222 -18.37 -3.24 2.10
N LEU A 223 -17.21 -3.20 2.74
CA LEU A 223 -15.94 -3.52 2.10
C LEU A 223 -15.88 -5.00 1.70
N LEU A 224 -16.26 -5.90 2.59
CA LEU A 224 -16.17 -7.36 2.36
C LEU A 224 -17.17 -7.88 1.31
N THR A 225 -18.21 -7.11 1.02
CA THR A 225 -19.24 -7.49 0.02
C THR A 225 -19.17 -6.67 -1.27
N MET A 226 -18.16 -5.82 -1.45
CA MET A 226 -18.04 -4.98 -2.66
C MET A 226 -18.01 -5.78 -3.96
N ASP A 227 -17.41 -6.97 -3.94
CA ASP A 227 -17.29 -7.84 -5.10
C ASP A 227 -18.57 -8.62 -5.43
N THR A 228 -19.63 -8.48 -4.64
CA THR A 228 -20.92 -9.17 -4.88
C THR A 228 -21.89 -8.37 -5.73
N ASN A 229 -21.69 -7.06 -5.89
CA ASN A 229 -22.59 -6.20 -6.67
C ASN A 229 -21.85 -5.45 -7.79
N SER A 230 -22.58 -5.03 -8.81
CA SER A 230 -22.01 -4.41 -10.02
C SER A 230 -21.27 -3.10 -9.73
N LYS A 231 -21.80 -2.27 -8.83
CA LYS A 231 -21.21 -0.98 -8.46
C LYS A 231 -19.90 -1.17 -7.70
N GLY A 232 -19.90 -2.07 -6.70
CA GLY A 232 -18.69 -2.41 -5.96
C GLY A 232 -17.61 -3.00 -6.88
N LYS A 233 -17.98 -3.92 -7.81
CA LYS A 233 -17.04 -4.45 -8.81
C LYS A 233 -16.43 -3.35 -9.68
N ALA A 234 -17.21 -2.35 -10.10
CA ALA A 234 -16.70 -1.23 -10.89
C ALA A 234 -15.68 -0.40 -10.09
N VAL A 235 -15.97 -0.11 -8.82
CA VAL A 235 -15.05 0.59 -7.91
C VAL A 235 -13.78 -0.20 -7.69
N LEU A 236 -13.88 -1.50 -7.40
CA LEU A 236 -12.73 -2.38 -7.21
C LEU A 236 -11.82 -2.43 -8.45
N LYS A 237 -12.44 -2.55 -9.64
CA LYS A 237 -11.70 -2.51 -10.91
C LYS A 237 -10.94 -1.19 -11.08
N HIS A 238 -11.57 -0.05 -10.77
CA HIS A 238 -10.94 1.27 -10.83
C HIS A 238 -9.75 1.36 -9.86
N ASN A 239 -9.89 0.87 -8.64
CA ASN A 239 -8.83 0.80 -7.65
C ASN A 239 -7.75 -0.27 -7.97
N ARG A 240 -7.97 -1.14 -8.97
CA ARG A 240 -7.14 -2.30 -9.30
C ARG A 240 -7.03 -3.29 -8.13
N PHE A 241 -8.15 -3.49 -7.43
CA PHE A 241 -8.29 -4.46 -6.35
C PHE A 241 -9.20 -5.61 -6.79
N ALA A 242 -8.92 -6.83 -6.32
CA ALA A 242 -9.81 -7.97 -6.52
C ALA A 242 -10.99 -7.96 -5.54
N GLY A 243 -10.85 -7.25 -4.42
CA GLY A 243 -11.83 -7.17 -3.34
C GLY A 243 -11.13 -6.89 -2.02
N PHE A 244 -11.88 -7.00 -0.95
CA PHE A 244 -11.36 -6.97 0.42
C PHE A 244 -11.68 -8.31 1.12
N LYS A 245 -10.84 -8.68 2.09
CA LYS A 245 -11.01 -9.92 2.87
C LYS A 245 -10.70 -9.68 4.34
N HIS A 246 -11.21 -10.56 5.18
CA HIS A 246 -10.72 -10.63 6.57
C HIS A 246 -9.23 -10.94 6.57
N THR A 247 -8.52 -10.34 7.50
CA THR A 247 -7.08 -10.51 7.68
C THR A 247 -6.73 -10.47 9.17
N ASN A 248 -5.51 -10.87 9.52
CA ASN A 248 -5.08 -11.02 10.90
C ASN A 248 -4.00 -9.99 11.25
N GLU A 249 -4.14 -9.31 12.39
CA GLU A 249 -3.14 -8.35 12.89
C GLU A 249 -1.76 -8.97 13.06
N LYS A 250 -1.68 -10.26 13.43
CA LYS A 250 -0.41 -10.98 13.57
C LYS A 250 0.40 -11.02 12.27
N ASP A 251 -0.26 -11.03 11.11
CA ASP A 251 0.44 -11.03 9.82
C ASP A 251 1.13 -9.69 9.57
N TYR A 252 0.52 -8.59 9.97
CA TYR A 252 1.11 -7.25 9.88
C TYR A 252 2.19 -7.02 10.94
N GLN A 253 2.02 -7.58 12.15
CA GLN A 253 3.05 -7.51 13.18
C GLN A 253 4.32 -8.24 12.73
N ARG A 254 4.20 -9.45 12.16
CA ARG A 254 5.35 -10.19 11.61
C ARG A 254 6.11 -9.39 10.55
N VAL A 255 5.38 -8.71 9.65
CA VAL A 255 6.02 -7.86 8.63
C VAL A 255 6.82 -6.75 9.26
N ARG A 256 6.30 -6.11 10.28
CA ARG A 256 7.02 -5.05 10.99
C ARG A 256 8.28 -5.59 11.66
N ASP A 257 8.14 -6.66 12.45
CA ASP A 257 9.25 -7.26 13.19
C ASP A 257 10.34 -7.74 12.22
N HIS A 258 9.94 -8.35 11.08
CA HIS A 258 10.88 -8.81 10.07
C HIS A 258 11.62 -7.68 9.33
N LEU A 259 11.00 -6.49 9.18
CA LEU A 259 11.56 -5.40 8.37
C LEU A 259 12.24 -4.29 9.19
N LEU A 260 11.98 -4.17 10.49
CA LEU A 260 12.39 -3.02 11.30
C LEU A 260 13.21 -3.41 12.53
N ASP A 261 13.32 -4.69 12.85
CA ASP A 261 14.20 -5.28 13.86
C ASP A 261 15.47 -5.85 13.20
#